data_fe31ae81f5656e4eea28388c8e96d87a
#
_entry.id   fe31ae81f5656e4eea28388c8e96d87a
#
_cell.length_a   1.000
_cell.length_b   1.000
_cell.length_c   1.000
_cell.angle_alpha   90.00
_cell.angle_beta   90.00
_cell.angle_gamma   90.00
#
_symmetry.space_group_name_H-M   'P 1'
#
loop_
_entity.id
_entity.type
_entity.pdbx_description
1 polymer ?
#
loop_
_entity_poly.entity_id
_entity_poly.type
_entity_poly.pdbx_seq_one_letter_code
_entity_poly.pdbx_strand_id
1 'polypeptide(L)'
;MFQQEPGLKDDPRFKLYPEWMQAQVATMDRGADPSPGNGKMVMDVMRAGAVIVAGTDTPNAINLHAEIYAYTQAGISTFDALKAATVNPARALALDAGTIEAGKLADLVVVDGDPLANIANAHKVRRVIANGRVYEMEQLINRRTAPKAPTQARR
;
A
#
# COMPACT_ATOMS: atom_id res chain seq x y z
N MET A 1 4.32 -13.02 -2.81
CA MET A 1 3.71 -11.72 -3.11
C MET A 1 4.74 -10.62 -3.23
N PHE A 2 5.61 -10.35 -2.23
CA PHE A 2 6.67 -9.33 -2.31
C PHE A 2 7.73 -9.55 -3.40
N GLN A 3 8.03 -10.79 -3.75
CA GLN A 3 9.03 -11.11 -4.77
C GLN A 3 8.62 -10.69 -6.19
N GLN A 4 7.33 -10.42 -6.40
CA GLN A 4 6.80 -10.16 -7.74
C GLN A 4 6.76 -8.67 -8.07
N GLU A 5 6.65 -7.79 -7.06
CA GLU A 5 6.65 -6.35 -7.30
C GLU A 5 8.07 -5.80 -7.27
N PRO A 6 8.57 -5.29 -8.41
CA PRO A 6 9.93 -4.76 -8.50
C PRO A 6 10.16 -3.61 -7.52
N GLY A 7 11.17 -3.74 -6.66
CA GLY A 7 11.61 -2.71 -5.72
C GLY A 7 10.84 -2.64 -4.40
N LEU A 8 9.74 -3.35 -4.23
CA LEU A 8 8.95 -3.26 -3.00
C LEU A 8 9.70 -3.81 -1.77
N LYS A 9 10.48 -4.87 -1.94
CA LYS A 9 11.29 -5.46 -0.86
C LYS A 9 12.34 -4.50 -0.29
N ASP A 10 12.79 -3.55 -1.11
CA ASP A 10 13.80 -2.54 -0.75
C ASP A 10 13.17 -1.21 -0.31
N ASP A 11 11.85 -1.20 -0.11
CA ASP A 11 11.11 0.01 0.25
C ASP A 11 11.59 0.56 1.59
N PRO A 12 12.08 1.82 1.63
CA PRO A 12 12.63 2.40 2.85
C PRO A 12 11.60 2.54 3.98
N ARG A 13 10.30 2.47 3.68
CA ARG A 13 9.23 2.51 4.67
C ARG A 13 9.22 1.28 5.59
N PHE A 14 9.87 0.17 5.21
CA PHE A 14 10.05 -0.95 6.13
C PHE A 14 10.78 -0.55 7.42
N LYS A 15 11.63 0.47 7.38
CA LYS A 15 12.29 1.02 8.57
C LYS A 15 11.33 1.69 9.55
N LEU A 16 10.10 2.00 9.12
CA LEU A 16 9.06 2.57 9.98
C LEU A 16 8.37 1.51 10.86
N TYR A 17 8.50 0.23 10.52
CA TYR A 17 7.95 -0.85 11.32
C TYR A 17 8.80 -1.19 12.55
N PRO A 18 8.19 -1.75 13.61
CA PRO A 18 8.93 -2.35 14.72
C PRO A 18 9.91 -3.43 14.24
N GLU A 19 11.03 -3.62 14.92
CA GLU A 19 12.07 -4.58 14.52
C GLU A 19 11.54 -6.00 14.35
N TRP A 20 10.63 -6.45 15.23
CA TRP A 20 10.02 -7.77 15.13
C TRP A 20 9.21 -7.94 13.83
N MET A 21 8.55 -6.88 13.34
CA MET A 21 7.81 -6.91 12.09
C MET A 21 8.75 -6.87 10.88
N GLN A 22 9.84 -6.10 10.96
CA GLN A 22 10.88 -6.09 9.90
C GLN A 22 11.49 -7.48 9.75
N ALA A 23 11.80 -8.17 10.86
CA ALA A 23 12.29 -9.53 10.85
C ALA A 23 11.28 -10.52 10.25
N GLN A 24 9.99 -10.37 10.58
CA GLN A 24 8.92 -11.21 10.03
C GLN A 24 8.79 -11.03 8.52
N VAL A 25 8.80 -9.79 8.02
CA VAL A 25 8.75 -9.49 6.58
C VAL A 25 9.94 -10.12 5.86
N ALA A 26 11.15 -10.01 6.42
CA ALA A 26 12.35 -10.61 5.85
C ALA A 26 12.27 -12.14 5.74
N THR A 27 11.48 -12.79 6.60
CA THR A 27 11.27 -14.25 6.57
C THR A 27 10.11 -14.67 5.66
N MET A 28 9.11 -13.83 5.45
CA MET A 28 7.97 -14.11 4.57
C MET A 28 8.35 -14.19 3.08
N ASP A 29 9.52 -13.71 2.72
CA ASP A 29 10.03 -13.70 1.34
C ASP A 29 10.43 -15.10 0.81
N ARG A 30 10.22 -16.17 1.58
CA ARG A 30 10.61 -17.52 1.19
C ARG A 30 9.43 -18.31 0.62
N GLY A 31 9.01 -17.95 -0.60
CA GLY A 31 8.34 -18.93 -1.46
C GLY A 31 6.83 -19.08 -1.33
N ALA A 32 6.11 -18.07 -0.97
CA ALA A 32 4.66 -18.06 -1.28
C ALA A 32 4.51 -17.80 -2.79
N ASP A 33 4.56 -18.88 -3.55
CA ASP A 33 4.09 -18.88 -4.94
C ASP A 33 2.62 -18.43 -4.91
N PRO A 34 2.26 -17.28 -5.52
CA PRO A 34 0.85 -16.95 -5.63
C PRO A 34 0.23 -18.05 -6.46
N SER A 35 -0.60 -18.86 -5.85
CA SER A 35 -1.32 -19.90 -6.57
C SER A 35 -1.92 -19.26 -7.82
N PRO A 36 -1.59 -19.72 -9.02
CA PRO A 36 -2.14 -19.18 -10.27
C PRO A 36 -3.67 -19.12 -10.27
N GLY A 37 -4.32 -19.91 -9.41
CA GLY A 37 -5.76 -19.92 -9.20
C GLY A 37 -6.34 -18.67 -8.55
N ASN A 38 -5.62 -17.98 -7.67
CA ASN A 38 -6.18 -16.83 -6.94
C ASN A 38 -6.44 -15.64 -7.88
N GLY A 39 -5.50 -15.33 -8.76
CA GLY A 39 -5.69 -14.26 -9.75
C GLY A 39 -6.86 -14.53 -10.70
N LYS A 40 -7.01 -15.78 -11.17
CA LYS A 40 -8.15 -16.17 -12.00
C LYS A 40 -9.46 -16.02 -11.25
N MET A 41 -9.55 -16.45 -10.01
CA MET A 41 -10.75 -16.30 -9.18
C MET A 41 -11.16 -14.83 -9.03
N VAL A 42 -10.23 -13.94 -8.74
CA VAL A 42 -10.50 -12.48 -8.62
C VAL A 42 -11.06 -11.95 -9.94
N MET A 43 -10.46 -12.32 -11.07
CA MET A 43 -10.96 -11.92 -12.41
C MET A 43 -12.36 -12.46 -12.70
N ASP A 44 -12.65 -13.71 -12.35
CA ASP A 44 -13.95 -14.32 -12.61
C ASP A 44 -15.04 -13.64 -11.75
N VAL A 45 -14.75 -13.31 -10.51
CA VAL A 45 -15.65 -12.58 -9.60
C VAL A 45 -15.90 -11.15 -10.11
N MET A 46 -14.88 -10.44 -10.62
CA MET A 46 -15.05 -9.13 -11.24
C MET A 46 -15.90 -9.21 -12.53
N ARG A 47 -15.68 -10.20 -13.38
CA ARG A 47 -16.49 -10.43 -14.60
C ARG A 47 -17.96 -10.74 -14.28
N ALA A 48 -18.19 -11.34 -13.12
CA ALA A 48 -19.56 -11.56 -12.61
C ALA A 48 -20.20 -10.27 -12.04
N GLY A 49 -19.52 -9.13 -12.11
CA GLY A 49 -20.04 -7.82 -11.66
C GLY A 49 -19.78 -7.49 -10.21
N ALA A 50 -18.97 -8.27 -9.48
CA ALA A 50 -18.63 -7.95 -8.11
C ALA A 50 -17.62 -6.79 -8.01
N VAL A 51 -17.76 -6.01 -6.97
CA VAL A 51 -16.82 -4.92 -6.62
C VAL A 51 -15.71 -5.50 -5.76
N ILE A 52 -14.47 -5.41 -6.25
CA ILE A 52 -13.29 -5.87 -5.51
C ILE A 52 -12.77 -4.72 -4.63
N VAL A 53 -12.43 -5.06 -3.40
CA VAL A 53 -11.75 -4.20 -2.44
C VAL A 53 -10.40 -4.83 -2.14
N ALA A 54 -9.32 -4.07 -2.30
CA ALA A 54 -7.99 -4.51 -1.93
C ALA A 54 -7.82 -4.44 -0.40
N GLY A 55 -7.24 -5.47 0.18
CA GLY A 55 -6.97 -5.55 1.60
C GLY A 55 -5.88 -6.57 1.88
N THR A 56 -5.09 -6.33 2.92
CA THR A 56 -4.03 -7.23 3.34
C THR A 56 -4.44 -7.91 4.62
N ASP A 57 -4.52 -9.19 4.67
CA ASP A 57 -4.81 -9.93 5.90
C ASP A 57 -3.62 -9.92 6.91
N THR A 58 -2.87 -8.82 6.89
CA THR A 58 -1.69 -8.62 7.74
C THR A 58 -1.59 -7.17 8.21
N PRO A 59 -0.96 -6.91 9.37
CA PRO A 59 -0.74 -5.55 9.85
C PRO A 59 0.28 -4.75 9.01
N ASN A 60 0.80 -5.31 7.93
CA ASN A 60 1.79 -4.70 7.06
C ASN A 60 1.11 -3.94 5.92
N ALA A 61 0.95 -2.62 6.06
CA ALA A 61 0.31 -1.77 5.07
C ALA A 61 1.04 -1.75 3.70
N ILE A 62 2.36 -2.03 3.66
CA ILE A 62 3.12 -2.11 2.41
C ILE A 62 2.62 -3.27 1.53
N ASN A 63 2.05 -4.32 2.13
CA ASN A 63 1.45 -5.45 1.39
C ASN A 63 0.31 -5.01 0.47
N LEU A 64 -0.34 -3.86 0.72
CA LEU A 64 -1.36 -3.34 -0.17
C LEU A 64 -0.80 -3.06 -1.57
N HIS A 65 0.44 -2.57 -1.66
CA HIS A 65 1.08 -2.35 -2.97
C HIS A 65 1.34 -3.67 -3.69
N ALA A 66 1.79 -4.70 -2.96
CA ALA A 66 1.98 -6.04 -3.53
C ALA A 66 0.65 -6.64 -4.02
N GLU A 67 -0.44 -6.39 -3.32
CA GLU A 67 -1.77 -6.89 -3.69
C GLU A 67 -2.29 -6.23 -4.96
N ILE A 68 -2.28 -4.89 -5.06
CA ILE A 68 -2.69 -4.22 -6.30
C ILE A 68 -1.78 -4.53 -7.48
N TYR A 69 -0.49 -4.79 -7.22
CA TYR A 69 0.42 -5.32 -8.25
C TYR A 69 -0.02 -6.71 -8.71
N ALA A 70 -0.32 -7.62 -7.79
CA ALA A 70 -0.79 -8.97 -8.12
C ALA A 70 -2.10 -8.94 -8.93
N TYR A 71 -3.01 -8.00 -8.67
CA TYR A 71 -4.21 -7.81 -9.48
C TYR A 71 -3.87 -7.51 -10.93
N THR A 72 -2.89 -6.66 -11.19
CA THR A 72 -2.48 -6.36 -12.57
C THR A 72 -1.81 -7.56 -13.26
N GLN A 73 -1.08 -8.39 -12.51
CA GLN A 73 -0.51 -9.65 -13.04
C GLN A 73 -1.60 -10.66 -13.38
N ALA A 74 -2.75 -10.61 -12.71
CA ALA A 74 -3.93 -11.40 -13.04
C ALA A 74 -4.72 -10.86 -14.24
N GLY A 75 -4.32 -9.73 -14.82
CA GLY A 75 -4.96 -9.11 -15.98
C GLY A 75 -6.00 -8.02 -15.64
N ILE A 76 -6.09 -7.60 -14.37
CA ILE A 76 -6.91 -6.44 -13.97
C ILE A 76 -6.20 -5.18 -14.43
N SER A 77 -6.94 -4.19 -14.94
CA SER A 77 -6.36 -2.91 -15.36
C SER A 77 -5.72 -2.17 -14.17
N THR A 78 -4.66 -1.41 -14.41
CA THR A 78 -4.03 -0.54 -13.38
C THR A 78 -5.05 0.40 -12.75
N PHE A 79 -5.99 0.92 -13.56
CA PHE A 79 -7.08 1.77 -13.09
C PHE A 79 -8.01 1.05 -12.10
N ASP A 80 -8.45 -0.17 -12.44
CA ASP A 80 -9.34 -0.93 -11.55
C ASP A 80 -8.62 -1.44 -10.30
N ALA A 81 -7.33 -1.78 -10.40
CA ALA A 81 -6.51 -2.12 -9.25
C ALA A 81 -6.38 -0.93 -8.27
N LEU A 82 -6.19 0.30 -8.77
CA LEU A 82 -6.18 1.51 -7.95
C LEU A 82 -7.56 1.80 -7.34
N LYS A 83 -8.64 1.61 -8.10
CA LYS A 83 -10.00 1.74 -7.56
C LYS A 83 -10.27 0.74 -6.43
N ALA A 84 -9.76 -0.47 -6.54
CA ALA A 84 -9.90 -1.49 -5.50
C ALA A 84 -9.24 -1.05 -4.17
N ALA A 85 -8.22 -0.19 -4.23
CA ALA A 85 -7.53 0.36 -3.05
C ALA A 85 -8.04 1.74 -2.59
N THR A 86 -8.95 2.38 -3.33
CA THR A 86 -9.39 3.77 -3.07
C THR A 86 -10.91 3.92 -3.07
N VAL A 87 -11.51 4.05 -4.23
CA VAL A 87 -12.95 4.32 -4.40
C VAL A 87 -13.82 3.18 -3.88
N ASN A 88 -13.43 1.94 -4.17
CA ASN A 88 -14.26 0.79 -3.82
C ASN A 88 -14.38 0.61 -2.30
N PRO A 89 -13.27 0.61 -1.50
CA PRO A 89 -13.39 0.54 -0.05
C PRO A 89 -14.13 1.75 0.55
N ALA A 90 -13.93 2.97 0.02
CA ALA A 90 -14.65 4.13 0.49
C ALA A 90 -16.17 3.96 0.32
N ARG A 91 -16.61 3.45 -0.84
CA ARG A 91 -18.02 3.14 -1.09
C ARG A 91 -18.56 2.03 -0.19
N ALA A 92 -17.80 0.96 -0.02
CA ALA A 92 -18.18 -0.18 0.81
C ALA A 92 -18.37 0.22 2.29
N LEU A 93 -17.59 1.20 2.75
CA LEU A 93 -17.64 1.72 4.12
C LEU A 93 -18.50 2.99 4.27
N ALA A 94 -19.16 3.43 3.20
CA ALA A 94 -19.94 4.67 3.15
C ALA A 94 -19.16 5.91 3.61
N LEU A 95 -17.89 6.03 3.19
CA LEU A 95 -17.02 7.16 3.52
C LEU A 95 -17.03 8.20 2.40
N ASP A 96 -17.00 9.47 2.76
CA ASP A 96 -16.76 10.58 1.83
C ASP A 96 -15.27 10.71 1.49
N ALA A 97 -14.74 9.67 0.81
CA ALA A 97 -13.33 9.50 0.49
C ALA A 97 -13.14 8.77 -0.85
N GLY A 98 -11.89 8.45 -1.18
CA GLY A 98 -11.51 7.60 -2.30
C GLY A 98 -11.45 8.28 -3.67
N THR A 99 -11.93 9.52 -3.79
CA THR A 99 -11.81 10.39 -4.97
C THR A 99 -11.29 11.77 -4.56
N ILE A 100 -10.64 12.47 -5.51
CA ILE A 100 -10.13 13.83 -5.29
C ILE A 100 -11.23 14.82 -5.70
N GLU A 101 -12.07 15.19 -4.76
CA GLU A 101 -13.20 16.09 -4.95
C GLU A 101 -13.36 17.03 -3.75
N ALA A 102 -13.86 18.24 -3.99
CA ALA A 102 -14.15 19.17 -2.90
C ALA A 102 -15.21 18.59 -1.94
N GLY A 103 -15.00 18.77 -0.64
CA GLY A 103 -15.91 18.28 0.40
C GLY A 103 -15.58 16.85 0.91
N LYS A 104 -14.67 16.15 0.28
CA LYS A 104 -14.23 14.81 0.73
C LYS A 104 -13.08 14.86 1.73
N LEU A 105 -12.85 13.76 2.41
CA LEU A 105 -11.71 13.61 3.32
C LEU A 105 -10.40 13.86 2.56
N ALA A 106 -9.55 14.72 3.13
CA ALA A 106 -8.25 15.06 2.57
C ALA A 106 -7.19 14.01 2.97
N ASP A 107 -7.41 12.77 2.51
CA ASP A 107 -6.50 11.64 2.66
C ASP A 107 -5.95 11.29 1.27
N LEU A 108 -4.73 11.74 0.98
CA LEU A 108 -4.12 11.69 -0.33
C LEU A 108 -2.71 11.10 -0.25
N VAL A 109 -2.31 10.41 -1.31
CA VAL A 109 -0.94 9.92 -1.47
C VAL A 109 -0.36 10.51 -2.76
N VAL A 110 0.80 11.14 -2.66
CA VAL A 110 1.58 11.62 -3.79
C VAL A 110 2.70 10.62 -4.06
N VAL A 111 2.74 10.10 -5.27
CA VAL A 111 3.73 9.12 -5.71
C VAL A 111 4.63 9.70 -6.81
N ASP A 112 5.83 9.16 -6.96
CA ASP A 112 6.71 9.48 -8.07
C ASP A 112 6.45 8.55 -9.25
N GLY A 113 6.16 9.14 -10.41
CA GLY A 113 5.77 8.44 -11.63
C GLY A 113 4.25 8.29 -11.78
N ASP A 114 3.85 7.65 -12.88
CA ASP A 114 2.46 7.42 -13.25
C ASP A 114 2.05 5.98 -12.91
N PRO A 115 1.19 5.75 -11.89
CA PRO A 115 0.72 4.42 -11.52
C PRO A 115 -0.28 3.83 -12.52
N LEU A 116 -0.88 4.64 -13.40
CA LEU A 116 -1.74 4.13 -14.48
C LEU A 116 -0.90 3.52 -15.60
N ALA A 117 0.26 4.09 -15.91
CA ALA A 117 1.20 3.53 -16.87
C ALA A 117 1.92 2.28 -16.31
N ASN A 118 2.26 2.30 -15.02
CA ASN A 118 2.92 1.19 -14.33
C ASN A 118 2.52 1.18 -12.85
N ILE A 119 1.76 0.17 -12.43
CA ILE A 119 1.24 0.05 -11.06
C ILE A 119 2.35 0.05 -10.00
N ALA A 120 3.55 -0.43 -10.31
CA ALA A 120 4.69 -0.37 -9.41
C ALA A 120 5.07 1.06 -8.99
N ASN A 121 4.67 2.10 -9.73
CA ASN A 121 4.85 3.48 -9.30
C ASN A 121 3.99 3.85 -8.08
N ALA A 122 2.93 3.10 -7.79
CA ALA A 122 2.07 3.35 -6.63
C ALA A 122 2.82 3.21 -5.29
N HIS A 123 3.87 2.38 -5.22
CA HIS A 123 4.66 2.25 -3.97
C HIS A 123 5.69 3.38 -3.78
N LYS A 124 6.01 4.15 -4.81
CA LYS A 124 7.00 5.24 -4.76
C LYS A 124 6.42 6.47 -4.06
N VAL A 125 6.00 6.28 -2.82
CA VAL A 125 5.33 7.32 -2.03
C VAL A 125 6.33 8.40 -1.63
N ARG A 126 6.09 9.62 -2.07
CA ARG A 126 6.86 10.81 -1.70
C ARG A 126 6.21 11.56 -0.52
N ARG A 127 4.89 11.68 -0.55
CA ARG A 127 4.14 12.46 0.43
C ARG A 127 2.82 11.78 0.75
N VAL A 128 2.40 11.89 2.01
CA VAL A 128 1.06 11.51 2.45
C VAL A 128 0.37 12.74 3.04
N ILE A 129 -0.87 12.96 2.66
CA ILE A 129 -1.76 13.89 3.34
C ILE A 129 -2.77 13.01 4.10
N ALA A 130 -2.85 13.18 5.41
CA ALA A 130 -3.79 12.46 6.25
C ALA A 130 -4.59 13.44 7.09
N ASN A 131 -5.90 13.41 6.92
CA ASN A 131 -6.82 14.37 7.55
C ASN A 131 -6.36 15.82 7.34
N GLY A 132 -5.97 16.16 6.10
CA GLY A 132 -5.48 17.47 5.70
C GLY A 132 -4.06 17.84 6.16
N ARG A 133 -3.37 16.98 6.93
CA ARG A 133 -1.99 17.21 7.38
C ARG A 133 -1.00 16.58 6.43
N VAL A 134 0.01 17.33 6.05
CA VAL A 134 1.06 16.90 5.11
C VAL A 134 2.21 16.23 5.85
N TYR A 135 2.63 15.07 5.34
CA TYR A 135 3.77 14.29 5.83
C TYR A 135 4.71 13.98 4.66
N GLU A 136 5.93 14.49 4.71
CA GLU A 136 6.99 14.12 3.77
C GLU A 136 7.57 12.78 4.19
N MET A 137 7.59 11.82 3.28
CA MET A 137 8.02 10.45 3.59
C MET A 137 9.48 10.40 4.06
N GLU A 138 10.36 11.16 3.42
CA GLU A 138 11.75 11.26 3.83
C GLU A 138 11.92 11.73 5.27
N GLN A 139 11.14 12.73 5.69
CA GLN A 139 11.20 13.25 7.08
C GLN A 139 10.71 12.21 8.10
N LEU A 140 9.68 11.42 7.75
CA LEU A 140 9.18 10.36 8.62
C LEU A 140 10.24 9.26 8.81
N ILE A 141 10.88 8.82 7.73
CA ILE A 141 11.92 7.80 7.75
C ILE A 141 13.12 8.30 8.58
N ASN A 142 13.60 9.52 8.33
CA ASN A 142 14.75 10.08 9.01
C ASN A 142 14.50 10.28 10.51
N ARG A 143 13.29 10.71 10.92
CA ARG A 143 12.94 10.85 12.35
C ARG A 143 12.97 9.53 13.09
N ARG A 144 12.59 8.43 12.46
CA ARG A 144 12.57 7.12 13.10
C ARG A 144 13.95 6.49 13.19
N THR A 145 14.81 6.78 12.23
CA THR A 145 16.19 6.28 12.17
C THR A 145 17.17 7.14 12.99
N ALA A 146 16.77 8.34 13.40
CA ALA A 146 17.59 9.18 14.28
C ALA A 146 17.80 8.51 15.66
N PRO A 147 19.00 8.56 16.23
CA PRO A 147 19.24 8.05 17.58
C PRO A 147 18.26 8.70 18.58
N LYS A 148 17.61 7.89 19.41
CA LYS A 148 16.77 8.41 20.50
C LYS A 148 17.63 9.32 21.38
N ALA A 149 17.20 10.57 21.57
CA ALA A 149 17.81 11.43 22.56
C ALA A 149 17.84 10.71 23.92
N PRO A 150 18.94 10.81 24.70
CA PRO A 150 19.01 10.17 26.00
C PRO A 150 17.84 10.66 26.87
N THR A 151 17.07 9.70 27.38
CA THR A 151 15.94 9.96 28.27
C THR A 151 16.51 10.69 29.49
N GLN A 152 16.23 11.98 29.62
CA GLN A 152 16.57 12.69 30.86
C GLN A 152 15.79 12.03 32.00
N ALA A 153 16.53 11.39 32.92
CA ALA A 153 15.95 10.85 34.13
C ALA A 153 15.27 12.03 34.85
N ARG A 154 13.95 11.94 35.04
CA ARG A 154 13.23 12.88 35.90
C ARG A 154 13.78 12.70 37.30
N ARG A 155 14.45 13.75 37.81
CA ARG A 155 14.81 13.89 39.25
C ARG A 155 13.55 14.21 40.04
#